data_fba5918e1215ddaea2501c6d97d05108
#
_entry.id   fba5918e1215ddaea2501c6d97d05108
#
_cell.length_a   1.000
_cell.length_b   1.000
_cell.length_c   1.000
_cell.angle_alpha   90.00
_cell.angle_beta   90.00
_cell.angle_gamma   90.00
#
_symmetry.space_group_name_H-M   'P 1'
#
loop_
_entity.id
_entity.type
_entity.pdbx_description
1 polymer ?
#
loop_
_entity_poly.entity_id
_entity_poly.type
_entity_poly.pdbx_seq_one_letter_code
_entity_poly.pdbx_strand_id
1 'polypeptide(L)'
;MTRPAPVPVPVPVPVPGDTIRGDTALSETESRVLSLITEESIVELTSALIAAAGENPGGTEGETVSVLHAACAAHGFATDITDVAPGRPNLVATLPGGSAPGLLFLGHSDVVPAGEGWSLDPFTPSRTGDRLIGRGATDMKGGLAAIVLALAAIKEADVTLAGPATLICTVDEEDLGLGIRALTKSAQPEGIGDFTACVVAEPTDLQTVIGCRGDAYIELTVQGRSAHSGRPSDGRNAISAASKIIALILADHARLQANQDALLGAGSWNIGRIEGGDGTSMVAADCRVWIDRRLMPGENAHEIVAALAAQVRHEKIDSDGIVVTFEVTMEMPGFRTGAQSSVVAATVAATAQAGGGESTIGGWSAACDGGFIDREFGIPTIVFGPGDLNHQAHQIDESVSVTELVVAARVYALLCLRLVGEAAA
;
A
#
# COMPACT_ATOMS: atom_id res chain seq x y z
N MET A 1 0.92 -26.79 -20.68
CA MET A 1 0.98 -26.49 -19.25
C MET A 1 -0.32 -25.79 -18.92
N THR A 2 -1.18 -26.38 -18.12
CA THR A 2 -2.46 -25.80 -17.70
C THR A 2 -2.17 -24.68 -16.71
N ARG A 3 -2.74 -23.47 -16.95
CA ARG A 3 -2.71 -22.36 -16.01
C ARG A 3 -3.23 -22.82 -14.65
N PRO A 4 -2.59 -22.44 -13.54
CA PRO A 4 -3.16 -22.67 -12.22
C PRO A 4 -4.50 -21.93 -12.12
N ALA A 5 -5.45 -22.53 -11.40
CA ALA A 5 -6.74 -21.90 -11.14
C ALA A 5 -6.53 -20.59 -10.37
N PRO A 6 -7.31 -19.54 -10.66
CA PRO A 6 -7.24 -18.29 -9.94
C PRO A 6 -7.49 -18.53 -8.45
N VAL A 7 -6.69 -17.88 -7.61
CA VAL A 7 -6.88 -17.85 -6.15
C VAL A 7 -8.28 -17.29 -5.89
N PRO A 8 -9.10 -17.93 -5.06
CA PRO A 8 -10.44 -17.41 -4.79
C PRO A 8 -10.33 -16.04 -4.15
N VAL A 9 -10.95 -15.05 -4.80
CA VAL A 9 -11.18 -13.72 -4.25
C VAL A 9 -11.95 -13.90 -2.93
N PRO A 10 -11.56 -13.24 -1.83
CA PRO A 10 -12.33 -13.29 -0.59
C PRO A 10 -13.76 -12.86 -0.86
N VAL A 11 -14.72 -13.72 -0.55
CA VAL A 11 -16.14 -13.41 -0.65
C VAL A 11 -16.43 -12.28 0.34
N PRO A 12 -17.14 -11.21 -0.05
CA PRO A 12 -17.55 -10.16 0.86
C PRO A 12 -18.25 -10.76 2.08
N VAL A 13 -17.73 -10.52 3.27
CA VAL A 13 -18.40 -10.96 4.51
C VAL A 13 -19.54 -9.99 4.76
N PRO A 14 -20.82 -10.46 4.78
CA PRO A 14 -21.92 -9.60 5.20
C PRO A 14 -21.70 -9.19 6.65
N VAL A 15 -21.53 -7.91 6.92
CA VAL A 15 -21.54 -7.38 8.28
C VAL A 15 -22.97 -7.55 8.82
N PRO A 16 -23.19 -8.22 9.97
CA PRO A 16 -24.53 -8.36 10.51
C PRO A 16 -25.10 -7.00 10.89
N GLY A 17 -26.19 -6.63 10.25
CA GLY A 17 -27.27 -5.77 10.66
C GLY A 17 -26.96 -4.35 11.08
N ASP A 18 -27.58 -3.56 10.60
CA ASP A 18 -28.23 -2.28 10.53
C ASP A 18 -27.78 -1.55 9.26
N THR A 19 -28.60 -1.69 8.25
CA THR A 19 -28.57 -0.82 7.08
C THR A 19 -28.51 0.62 7.60
N ILE A 20 -27.33 1.22 7.56
CA ILE A 20 -27.20 2.68 7.56
C ILE A 20 -27.82 3.10 6.24
N ARG A 21 -29.14 3.20 6.22
CA ARG A 21 -29.90 3.89 5.17
C ARG A 21 -29.63 5.37 5.37
N GLY A 22 -28.49 5.81 4.87
CA GLY A 22 -28.21 7.21 4.67
C GLY A 22 -28.94 7.70 3.42
N ASP A 23 -30.24 7.77 3.48
CA ASP A 23 -31.06 8.44 2.47
C ASP A 23 -31.08 9.96 2.79
N THR A 24 -29.89 10.54 2.93
CA THR A 24 -29.73 11.99 3.04
C THR A 24 -29.29 12.50 1.69
N ALA A 25 -30.13 13.31 1.06
CA ALA A 25 -29.75 14.08 -0.12
C ALA A 25 -28.47 14.88 0.19
N LEU A 26 -27.63 15.10 -0.83
CA LEU A 26 -26.47 15.97 -0.71
C LEU A 26 -26.91 17.36 -0.24
N SER A 27 -26.13 17.98 0.64
CA SER A 27 -26.33 19.39 1.01
C SER A 27 -26.04 20.31 -0.19
N GLU A 28 -26.44 21.58 -0.08
CA GLU A 28 -26.14 22.56 -1.13
C GLU A 28 -24.61 22.75 -1.30
N THR A 29 -23.87 22.77 -0.20
CA THR A 29 -22.39 22.83 -0.23
C THR A 29 -21.81 21.61 -0.91
N GLU A 30 -22.22 20.40 -0.51
CA GLU A 30 -21.74 19.15 -1.13
C GLU A 30 -22.05 19.13 -2.64
N SER A 31 -23.29 19.47 -3.03
CA SER A 31 -23.70 19.51 -4.44
C SER A 31 -22.86 20.51 -5.25
N ARG A 32 -22.57 21.69 -4.68
CA ARG A 32 -21.72 22.71 -5.29
C ARG A 32 -20.30 22.21 -5.49
N VAL A 33 -19.67 21.63 -4.44
CA VAL A 33 -18.31 21.07 -4.53
C VAL A 33 -18.24 19.95 -5.57
N LEU A 34 -19.16 19.00 -5.54
CA LEU A 34 -19.15 17.88 -6.49
C LEU A 34 -19.34 18.32 -7.94
N SER A 35 -20.05 19.43 -8.20
CA SER A 35 -20.23 19.95 -9.55
C SER A 35 -18.95 20.51 -10.19
N LEU A 36 -17.93 20.83 -9.39
CA LEU A 36 -16.64 21.34 -9.85
C LEU A 36 -15.66 20.22 -10.23
N ILE A 37 -15.96 18.98 -9.85
CA ILE A 37 -15.16 17.80 -10.22
C ILE A 37 -15.62 17.31 -11.59
N THR A 38 -14.78 17.53 -12.61
CA THR A 38 -15.11 17.20 -13.99
C THR A 38 -14.28 16.03 -14.51
N GLU A 39 -14.82 15.33 -15.48
CA GLU A 39 -14.10 14.26 -16.18
C GLU A 39 -12.87 14.79 -16.92
N GLU A 40 -12.96 15.98 -17.50
CA GLU A 40 -11.88 16.60 -18.27
C GLU A 40 -10.66 16.88 -17.39
N SER A 41 -10.86 17.54 -16.24
CA SER A 41 -9.76 17.88 -15.31
C SER A 41 -9.08 16.65 -14.73
N ILE A 42 -9.85 15.60 -14.44
CA ILE A 42 -9.25 14.38 -13.84
C ILE A 42 -8.47 13.57 -14.88
N VAL A 43 -8.95 13.49 -16.11
CA VAL A 43 -8.22 12.85 -17.22
C VAL A 43 -6.94 13.61 -17.53
N GLU A 44 -7.00 14.96 -17.56
CA GLU A 44 -5.83 15.80 -17.80
C GLU A 44 -4.74 15.59 -16.76
N LEU A 45 -5.06 15.69 -15.47
CA LEU A 45 -4.07 15.53 -14.40
C LEU A 45 -3.55 14.08 -14.33
N THR A 46 -4.43 13.07 -14.43
CA THR A 46 -3.99 11.67 -14.44
C THR A 46 -3.06 11.39 -15.60
N SER A 47 -3.37 11.92 -16.79
CA SER A 47 -2.52 11.79 -17.97
C SER A 47 -1.16 12.46 -17.79
N ALA A 48 -1.12 13.64 -17.19
CA ALA A 48 0.15 14.33 -16.90
C ALA A 48 1.02 13.52 -15.92
N LEU A 49 0.42 12.91 -14.90
CA LEU A 49 1.12 12.04 -13.95
C LEU A 49 1.63 10.76 -14.61
N ILE A 50 0.84 10.12 -15.49
CA ILE A 50 1.28 8.94 -16.26
C ILE A 50 2.50 9.29 -17.12
N ALA A 51 2.45 10.43 -17.84
CA ALA A 51 3.53 10.87 -18.72
C ALA A 51 4.85 11.17 -17.97
N ALA A 52 4.79 11.43 -16.68
CA ALA A 52 5.97 11.68 -15.84
C ALA A 52 6.71 10.40 -15.39
N ALA A 53 6.34 9.24 -15.90
CA ALA A 53 6.93 7.92 -15.60
C ALA A 53 7.06 7.62 -14.09
N GLY A 54 8.28 7.55 -13.54
CA GLY A 54 8.50 7.28 -12.09
C GLY A 54 8.76 5.80 -11.78
N GLU A 55 9.41 5.07 -12.70
CA GLU A 55 9.67 3.63 -12.50
C GLU A 55 10.57 3.35 -11.30
N ASN A 56 10.20 2.32 -10.54
CA ASN A 56 10.93 1.78 -9.40
C ASN A 56 10.98 0.23 -9.48
N PRO A 57 12.12 -0.44 -9.30
CA PRO A 57 13.44 0.15 -9.00
C PRO A 57 14.01 0.98 -10.15
N GLY A 58 14.68 2.06 -9.80
CA GLY A 58 15.24 3.02 -10.75
C GLY A 58 15.38 4.41 -10.14
N GLY A 59 14.48 4.73 -9.21
CA GLY A 59 14.51 5.98 -8.44
C GLY A 59 14.23 7.21 -9.29
N THR A 60 13.21 7.16 -10.15
CA THR A 60 12.90 8.24 -11.12
C THR A 60 11.64 9.04 -10.77
N GLU A 61 11.17 8.98 -9.52
CA GLU A 61 9.91 9.57 -9.05
C GLU A 61 9.89 11.10 -9.06
N GLY A 62 11.07 11.74 -9.10
CA GLY A 62 11.18 13.20 -9.04
C GLY A 62 10.36 13.93 -10.10
N GLU A 63 10.17 13.38 -11.30
CA GLU A 63 9.33 13.98 -12.33
C GLU A 63 7.85 13.87 -11.97
N THR A 64 7.39 12.71 -11.49
CA THR A 64 6.00 12.52 -11.03
C THR A 64 5.68 13.49 -9.89
N VAL A 65 6.57 13.61 -8.90
CA VAL A 65 6.40 14.53 -7.78
C VAL A 65 6.40 15.98 -8.27
N SER A 66 7.21 16.34 -9.26
CA SER A 66 7.22 17.69 -9.81
C SER A 66 5.88 18.06 -10.47
N VAL A 67 5.27 17.16 -11.21
CA VAL A 67 3.94 17.35 -11.82
C VAL A 67 2.87 17.48 -10.71
N LEU A 68 2.89 16.58 -9.73
CA LEU A 68 1.94 16.60 -8.61
C LEU A 68 2.07 17.90 -7.79
N HIS A 69 3.29 18.31 -7.48
CA HIS A 69 3.58 19.56 -6.80
C HIS A 69 3.07 20.79 -7.57
N ALA A 70 3.33 20.83 -8.90
CA ALA A 70 2.86 21.92 -9.74
C ALA A 70 1.32 22.02 -9.74
N ALA A 71 0.62 20.88 -9.78
CA ALA A 71 -0.84 20.84 -9.70
C ALA A 71 -1.33 21.34 -8.33
N CYS A 72 -0.75 20.89 -7.23
CA CYS A 72 -1.09 21.36 -5.89
C CYS A 72 -0.83 22.88 -5.72
N ALA A 73 0.32 23.35 -6.19
CA ALA A 73 0.69 24.77 -6.12
C ALA A 73 -0.23 25.66 -6.97
N ALA A 74 -0.65 25.20 -8.15
CA ALA A 74 -1.60 25.91 -9.02
C ALA A 74 -2.96 26.12 -8.32
N HIS A 75 -3.40 25.17 -7.52
CA HIS A 75 -4.58 25.29 -6.67
C HIS A 75 -4.30 26.04 -5.36
N GLY A 76 -3.03 26.47 -5.12
CA GLY A 76 -2.62 27.25 -3.95
C GLY A 76 -2.69 26.47 -2.65
N PHE A 77 -2.35 25.17 -2.66
CA PHE A 77 -2.12 24.41 -1.44
C PHE A 77 -0.76 24.77 -0.84
N ALA A 78 -0.64 24.63 0.47
CA ALA A 78 0.67 24.70 1.12
C ALA A 78 1.42 23.40 0.81
N THR A 79 2.63 23.52 0.27
CA THR A 79 3.40 22.35 -0.16
C THR A 79 4.77 22.31 0.46
N ASP A 80 5.25 21.14 0.82
CA ASP A 80 6.60 20.86 1.25
C ASP A 80 7.15 19.65 0.47
N ILE A 81 8.43 19.70 0.09
CA ILE A 81 9.12 18.63 -0.66
C ILE A 81 10.39 18.30 0.11
N THR A 82 10.53 17.01 0.47
CA THR A 82 11.69 16.51 1.21
C THR A 82 12.34 15.36 0.50
N ASP A 83 13.58 15.52 0.04
CA ASP A 83 14.38 14.42 -0.53
C ASP A 83 14.69 13.37 0.54
N VAL A 84 14.21 12.16 0.35
CA VAL A 84 14.53 11.00 1.20
C VAL A 84 15.74 10.21 0.68
N ALA A 85 16.01 10.35 -0.60
CA ALA A 85 17.22 9.93 -1.28
C ALA A 85 17.48 10.89 -2.45
N PRO A 86 18.67 10.94 -3.04
CA PRO A 86 18.96 11.87 -4.13
C PRO A 86 17.97 11.77 -5.29
N GLY A 87 17.19 12.85 -5.52
CA GLY A 87 16.18 12.92 -6.58
C GLY A 87 14.90 12.10 -6.33
N ARG A 88 14.70 11.61 -5.12
CA ARG A 88 13.52 10.84 -4.68
C ARG A 88 12.81 11.58 -3.54
N PRO A 89 11.98 12.58 -3.84
CA PRO A 89 11.33 13.40 -2.84
C PRO A 89 9.97 12.86 -2.40
N ASN A 90 9.67 12.94 -1.10
CA ASN A 90 8.29 12.95 -0.63
C ASN A 90 7.67 14.33 -0.86
N LEU A 91 6.37 14.37 -1.09
CA LEU A 91 5.57 15.60 -1.16
C LEU A 91 4.51 15.60 -0.06
N VAL A 92 4.42 16.70 0.67
CA VAL A 92 3.27 17.03 1.53
C VAL A 92 2.53 18.19 0.89
N ALA A 93 1.23 18.07 0.68
CA ALA A 93 0.39 19.11 0.12
C ALA A 93 -0.87 19.28 0.99
N THR A 94 -1.08 20.46 1.54
CA THR A 94 -2.15 20.73 2.50
C THR A 94 -3.10 21.82 1.99
N LEU A 95 -4.38 21.48 1.91
CA LEU A 95 -5.46 22.48 1.91
C LEU A 95 -5.65 22.92 3.36
N PRO A 96 -5.30 24.18 3.71
CA PRO A 96 -5.42 24.65 5.06
C PRO A 96 -6.88 24.74 5.52
N GLY A 97 -7.09 24.56 6.82
CA GLY A 97 -8.38 24.68 7.50
C GLY A 97 -8.22 25.32 8.86
N GLY A 98 -9.23 25.17 9.71
CA GLY A 98 -9.18 25.59 11.12
C GLY A 98 -8.28 24.68 11.97
N SER A 99 -8.54 24.67 13.28
CA SER A 99 -7.72 23.95 14.27
C SER A 99 -8.29 22.58 14.70
N ALA A 100 -9.38 22.15 14.10
CA ALA A 100 -9.92 20.81 14.37
C ALA A 100 -9.02 19.72 13.74
N PRO A 101 -9.14 18.46 14.19
CA PRO A 101 -8.47 17.34 13.53
C PRO A 101 -8.79 17.29 12.04
N GLY A 102 -7.76 17.06 11.23
CA GLY A 102 -7.86 17.04 9.77
C GLY A 102 -8.22 15.66 9.17
N LEU A 103 -8.09 15.57 7.86
CA LEU A 103 -8.15 14.30 7.11
C LEU A 103 -6.83 14.12 6.36
N LEU A 104 -6.23 12.94 6.49
CA LEU A 104 -5.01 12.55 5.80
C LEU A 104 -5.36 11.70 4.57
N PHE A 105 -4.77 12.04 3.44
CA PHE A 105 -4.69 11.21 2.25
C PHE A 105 -3.26 10.75 2.06
N LEU A 106 -3.08 9.49 1.68
CA LEU A 106 -1.78 8.89 1.45
C LEU A 106 -1.74 8.22 0.07
N GLY A 107 -0.61 8.31 -0.59
CA GLY A 107 -0.34 7.61 -1.82
C GLY A 107 1.14 7.67 -2.19
N HIS A 108 1.53 6.96 -3.26
CA HIS A 108 2.90 6.90 -3.73
C HIS A 108 3.05 7.45 -5.15
N SER A 109 4.27 7.88 -5.48
CA SER A 109 4.61 8.49 -6.78
C SER A 109 5.25 7.53 -7.76
N ASP A 110 5.82 6.44 -7.26
CA ASP A 110 6.48 5.42 -8.07
C ASP A 110 5.49 4.48 -8.74
N VAL A 111 5.99 3.77 -9.72
CA VAL A 111 5.28 2.70 -10.43
C VAL A 111 6.27 1.56 -10.70
N VAL A 112 5.80 0.32 -10.73
CA VAL A 112 6.64 -0.81 -11.15
C VAL A 112 7.10 -0.63 -12.59
N PRO A 113 8.25 -1.23 -13.00
CA PRO A 113 8.73 -1.16 -14.38
C PRO A 113 7.63 -1.60 -15.37
N ALA A 114 7.50 -0.84 -16.46
CA ALA A 114 6.48 -1.13 -17.47
C ALA A 114 6.66 -2.50 -18.11
N GLY A 115 7.91 -2.92 -18.33
CA GLY A 115 8.22 -4.18 -19.00
C GLY A 115 7.93 -4.12 -20.50
N GLU A 116 7.92 -5.29 -21.14
CA GLU A 116 7.68 -5.43 -22.58
C GLU A 116 6.25 -5.90 -22.87
N GLY A 117 5.81 -5.69 -24.12
CA GLY A 117 4.55 -6.27 -24.62
C GLY A 117 3.35 -5.32 -24.61
N TRP A 118 3.51 -4.07 -24.23
CA TRP A 118 2.46 -3.05 -24.29
C TRP A 118 1.98 -2.82 -25.73
N SER A 119 0.68 -2.57 -25.89
CA SER A 119 0.08 -2.23 -27.20
C SER A 119 0.47 -0.83 -27.66
N LEU A 120 0.71 0.11 -26.73
CA LEU A 120 1.17 1.48 -26.92
C LEU A 120 2.30 1.76 -25.94
N ASP A 121 2.96 2.91 -26.07
CA ASP A 121 3.95 3.37 -25.11
C ASP A 121 3.28 3.54 -23.72
N PRO A 122 3.78 2.86 -22.67
CA PRO A 122 3.18 2.87 -21.32
C PRO A 122 3.12 4.25 -20.67
N PHE A 123 3.97 5.19 -21.08
CA PHE A 123 4.04 6.55 -20.57
C PHE A 123 3.47 7.60 -21.52
N THR A 124 2.83 7.15 -22.60
CA THR A 124 2.01 8.00 -23.46
C THR A 124 0.53 7.69 -23.22
N PRO A 125 -0.12 8.41 -22.28
CA PRO A 125 -1.48 8.08 -21.85
C PRO A 125 -2.44 8.12 -23.03
N SER A 126 -3.32 7.13 -23.11
CA SER A 126 -4.33 7.05 -24.15
C SER A 126 -5.69 6.72 -23.59
N ARG A 127 -6.74 7.24 -24.23
CA ARG A 127 -8.11 7.00 -23.77
C ARG A 127 -8.89 6.19 -24.81
N THR A 128 -9.56 5.12 -24.35
CA THR A 128 -10.48 4.33 -25.15
C THR A 128 -11.79 4.15 -24.38
N GLY A 129 -12.84 4.84 -24.80
CA GLY A 129 -14.13 4.86 -24.09
C GLY A 129 -13.98 5.41 -22.67
N ASP A 130 -14.33 4.60 -21.69
CA ASP A 130 -14.21 4.90 -20.25
C ASP A 130 -12.83 4.54 -19.67
N ARG A 131 -11.90 4.00 -20.46
CA ARG A 131 -10.58 3.57 -19.95
C ARG A 131 -9.50 4.56 -20.31
N LEU A 132 -8.73 5.03 -19.31
CA LEU A 132 -7.49 5.76 -19.46
C LEU A 132 -6.34 4.76 -19.25
N ILE A 133 -5.52 4.58 -20.30
CA ILE A 133 -4.49 3.53 -20.39
C ILE A 133 -3.11 4.15 -20.19
N GLY A 134 -2.29 3.52 -19.37
CA GLY A 134 -0.89 3.87 -19.13
C GLY A 134 -0.40 3.27 -17.80
N ARG A 135 0.91 3.10 -17.65
CA ARG A 135 1.52 2.60 -16.40
C ARG A 135 1.26 3.59 -15.27
N GLY A 136 0.77 3.07 -14.14
CA GLY A 136 0.38 3.87 -12.99
C GLY A 136 -1.03 4.48 -13.09
N ALA A 137 -1.77 4.23 -14.18
CA ALA A 137 -3.14 4.72 -14.29
C ALA A 137 -4.03 4.21 -13.15
N THR A 138 -3.90 2.94 -12.80
CA THR A 138 -4.58 2.26 -11.68
C THR A 138 -3.76 2.40 -10.41
N ASP A 139 -2.45 2.13 -10.45
CA ASP A 139 -1.58 2.01 -9.28
C ASP A 139 -0.45 3.05 -9.33
N MET A 140 -0.58 4.25 -8.64
CA MET A 140 -1.84 4.76 -8.10
C MET A 140 -2.05 6.24 -8.49
N LYS A 141 -1.53 6.65 -9.68
CA LYS A 141 -1.57 8.05 -10.14
C LYS A 141 -3.00 8.58 -10.34
N GLY A 142 -3.95 7.69 -10.70
CA GLY A 142 -5.36 8.02 -10.74
C GLY A 142 -5.91 8.43 -9.38
N GLY A 143 -5.53 7.71 -8.32
CA GLY A 143 -5.87 8.04 -6.95
C GLY A 143 -5.30 9.38 -6.50
N LEU A 144 -4.01 9.66 -6.84
CA LEU A 144 -3.37 10.95 -6.54
C LEU A 144 -4.09 12.12 -7.23
N ALA A 145 -4.43 11.97 -8.51
CA ALA A 145 -5.18 12.99 -9.25
C ALA A 145 -6.55 13.24 -8.63
N ALA A 146 -7.24 12.18 -8.22
CA ALA A 146 -8.55 12.27 -7.58
C ALA A 146 -8.48 13.06 -6.26
N ILE A 147 -7.44 12.87 -5.43
CA ILE A 147 -7.23 13.63 -4.20
C ILE A 147 -7.04 15.12 -4.52
N VAL A 148 -6.11 15.45 -5.41
CA VAL A 148 -5.81 16.85 -5.74
C VAL A 148 -7.07 17.58 -6.21
N LEU A 149 -7.85 16.96 -7.10
CA LEU A 149 -9.04 17.61 -7.64
C LEU A 149 -10.20 17.67 -6.63
N ALA A 150 -10.30 16.73 -5.71
CA ALA A 150 -11.23 16.81 -4.59
C ALA A 150 -10.94 18.03 -3.70
N LEU A 151 -9.70 18.22 -3.31
CA LEU A 151 -9.26 19.36 -2.50
C LEU A 151 -9.37 20.69 -3.27
N ALA A 152 -9.08 20.69 -4.57
CA ALA A 152 -9.24 21.84 -5.44
C ALA A 152 -10.70 22.30 -5.53
N ALA A 153 -11.63 21.35 -5.69
CA ALA A 153 -13.06 21.64 -5.75
C ALA A 153 -13.61 22.25 -4.44
N ILE A 154 -13.14 21.78 -3.28
CA ILE A 154 -13.50 22.37 -1.98
C ILE A 154 -13.05 23.81 -1.92
N LYS A 155 -11.81 24.10 -2.31
CA LYS A 155 -11.25 25.45 -2.32
C LYS A 155 -11.96 26.37 -3.31
N GLU A 156 -12.21 25.89 -4.53
CA GLU A 156 -12.91 26.67 -5.58
C GLU A 156 -14.37 26.95 -5.19
N ALA A 157 -14.99 26.07 -4.43
CA ALA A 157 -16.32 26.31 -3.85
C ALA A 157 -16.30 27.31 -2.69
N ASP A 158 -15.17 27.90 -2.34
CA ASP A 158 -14.97 28.83 -1.20
C ASP A 158 -15.44 28.24 0.14
N VAL A 159 -15.12 26.95 0.35
CA VAL A 159 -15.41 26.23 1.60
C VAL A 159 -14.15 26.20 2.45
N THR A 160 -14.25 26.72 3.68
CA THR A 160 -13.20 26.59 4.68
C THR A 160 -13.48 25.39 5.58
N LEU A 161 -12.60 24.41 5.59
CA LEU A 161 -12.72 23.24 6.45
C LEU A 161 -12.41 23.60 7.91
N ALA A 162 -13.01 22.88 8.87
CA ALA A 162 -12.75 23.08 10.31
C ALA A 162 -11.34 22.60 10.73
N GLY A 163 -10.72 21.71 9.96
CA GLY A 163 -9.33 21.26 10.09
C GLY A 163 -8.67 21.12 8.72
N PRO A 164 -7.37 20.80 8.64
CA PRO A 164 -6.66 20.66 7.37
C PRO A 164 -7.07 19.38 6.63
N ALA A 165 -6.94 19.39 5.29
CA ALA A 165 -6.93 18.19 4.47
C ALA A 165 -5.56 18.08 3.81
N THR A 166 -4.82 17.00 4.09
CA THR A 166 -3.41 16.85 3.70
C THR A 166 -3.22 15.60 2.84
N LEU A 167 -2.54 15.75 1.71
CA LEU A 167 -1.98 14.66 0.92
C LEU A 167 -0.51 14.49 1.29
N ILE A 168 -0.12 13.28 1.65
CA ILE A 168 1.27 12.85 1.68
C ILE A 168 1.47 11.88 0.51
N CYS A 169 2.43 12.21 -0.36
CA CYS A 169 2.84 11.35 -1.46
C CYS A 169 4.27 10.88 -1.20
N THR A 170 4.43 9.57 -1.01
CA THR A 170 5.71 8.92 -0.72
C THR A 170 6.38 8.42 -1.98
N VAL A 171 7.66 8.12 -1.88
CA VAL A 171 8.44 7.41 -2.90
C VAL A 171 8.74 6.00 -2.44
N ASP A 172 9.01 5.09 -3.39
CA ASP A 172 9.53 3.74 -3.12
C ASP A 172 8.54 2.80 -2.40
N GLU A 173 7.25 2.98 -2.60
CA GLU A 173 6.24 2.07 -2.03
C GLU A 173 6.37 0.68 -2.65
N GLU A 174 6.58 0.61 -3.95
CA GLU A 174 6.64 -0.60 -4.78
C GLU A 174 7.88 -1.49 -4.56
N ASP A 175 8.83 -1.06 -3.70
CA ASP A 175 10.05 -1.83 -3.41
C ASP A 175 10.36 -1.89 -1.89
N LEU A 176 10.95 -0.85 -1.31
CA LEU A 176 11.45 -0.89 0.07
C LEU A 176 10.75 0.08 1.03
N GLY A 177 9.87 0.94 0.55
CA GLY A 177 9.14 1.92 1.35
C GLY A 177 10.05 3.00 1.95
N LEU A 178 11.04 3.51 1.19
CA LEU A 178 11.96 4.55 1.70
C LEU A 178 11.22 5.79 2.15
N GLY A 179 10.20 6.22 1.38
CA GLY A 179 9.44 7.43 1.63
C GLY A 179 8.70 7.38 2.95
N ILE A 180 7.89 6.36 3.16
CA ILE A 180 7.10 6.20 4.39
C ILE A 180 7.99 5.95 5.60
N ARG A 181 9.10 5.22 5.43
CA ARG A 181 10.07 4.97 6.51
C ARG A 181 10.83 6.23 6.92
N ALA A 182 11.12 7.13 5.98
CA ALA A 182 11.71 8.44 6.30
C ALA A 182 10.71 9.29 7.10
N LEU A 183 9.44 9.30 6.70
CA LEU A 183 8.37 9.99 7.39
C LEU A 183 8.24 9.50 8.84
N THR A 184 8.16 8.19 9.07
CA THR A 184 7.95 7.61 10.40
C THR A 184 9.16 7.71 11.33
N LYS A 185 10.37 7.84 10.80
CA LYS A 185 11.60 8.01 11.59
C LYS A 185 11.86 9.45 12.00
N SER A 186 11.18 10.43 11.41
CA SER A 186 11.32 11.82 11.79
C SER A 186 10.76 12.06 13.20
N ALA A 187 11.50 12.84 14.03
CA ALA A 187 11.03 13.22 15.36
C ALA A 187 9.80 14.16 15.31
N GLN A 188 9.64 14.86 14.21
CA GLN A 188 8.49 15.70 13.89
C GLN A 188 8.19 15.49 12.40
N PRO A 189 7.45 14.43 12.03
CA PRO A 189 7.19 14.14 10.64
C PRO A 189 6.35 15.25 10.03
N GLU A 190 6.88 15.83 8.96
CA GLU A 190 6.18 16.86 8.21
C GLU A 190 4.84 16.35 7.69
N GLY A 191 3.79 17.14 7.82
CA GLY A 191 2.45 16.80 7.40
C GLY A 191 1.68 15.84 8.32
N ILE A 192 2.31 15.25 9.34
CA ILE A 192 1.59 14.47 10.35
C ILE A 192 1.17 15.39 11.48
N GLY A 193 -0.13 15.67 11.53
CA GLY A 193 -0.80 16.46 12.56
C GLY A 193 -1.83 15.62 13.31
N ASP A 194 -2.82 16.29 13.88
CA ASP A 194 -3.98 15.64 14.47
C ASP A 194 -5.00 15.34 13.35
N PHE A 195 -5.13 14.07 12.99
CA PHE A 195 -6.03 13.60 11.94
C PHE A 195 -7.09 12.66 12.48
N THR A 196 -8.33 12.84 12.02
CA THR A 196 -9.46 11.97 12.33
C THR A 196 -9.29 10.58 11.70
N ALA A 197 -8.73 10.53 10.49
CA ALA A 197 -8.49 9.31 9.75
C ALA A 197 -7.46 9.52 8.62
N CYS A 198 -6.96 8.41 8.08
CA CYS A 198 -6.17 8.34 6.85
C CYS A 198 -6.93 7.53 5.78
N VAL A 199 -6.91 8.04 4.54
CA VAL A 199 -7.40 7.33 3.35
C VAL A 199 -6.23 7.11 2.42
N VAL A 200 -5.84 5.85 2.21
CA VAL A 200 -4.84 5.45 1.21
C VAL A 200 -5.56 5.30 -0.13
N ALA A 201 -5.12 6.03 -1.14
CA ALA A 201 -5.85 6.11 -2.42
C ALA A 201 -5.46 5.02 -3.43
N GLU A 202 -5.09 3.85 -2.92
CA GLU A 202 -4.78 2.64 -3.68
C GLU A 202 -6.01 2.04 -4.38
N PRO A 203 -5.82 1.28 -5.48
CA PRO A 203 -6.91 0.75 -6.28
C PRO A 203 -7.71 -0.34 -5.54
N THR A 204 -8.97 -0.08 -5.26
CA THR A 204 -9.87 -0.98 -4.55
C THR A 204 -11.16 -1.30 -5.30
N ASP A 205 -11.29 -0.91 -6.57
CA ASP A 205 -12.54 -0.99 -7.32
C ASP A 205 -13.69 -0.29 -6.58
N LEU A 206 -13.36 0.85 -5.93
CA LEU A 206 -14.24 1.65 -5.05
C LEU A 206 -14.81 0.87 -3.84
N GLN A 207 -14.21 -0.26 -3.48
CA GLN A 207 -14.53 -0.97 -2.24
C GLN A 207 -13.91 -0.24 -1.04
N THR A 208 -14.63 -0.18 0.07
CA THR A 208 -14.10 0.34 1.33
C THR A 208 -13.29 -0.74 2.04
N VAL A 209 -11.96 -0.71 1.88
CA VAL A 209 -11.04 -1.69 2.48
C VAL A 209 -10.62 -1.22 3.86
N ILE A 210 -11.00 -1.98 4.90
CA ILE A 210 -10.81 -1.61 6.31
C ILE A 210 -9.61 -2.29 6.96
N GLY A 211 -8.84 -3.03 6.21
CA GLY A 211 -7.63 -3.68 6.71
C GLY A 211 -6.85 -4.34 5.60
N CYS A 212 -5.54 -4.39 5.77
CA CYS A 212 -4.64 -5.11 4.88
C CYS A 212 -3.66 -5.97 5.68
N ARG A 213 -3.10 -6.98 5.01
CA ARG A 213 -1.95 -7.69 5.55
C ARG A 213 -0.70 -6.84 5.38
N GLY A 214 0.27 -7.05 6.25
CA GLY A 214 1.60 -6.54 6.05
C GLY A 214 2.47 -7.51 5.26
N ASP A 215 3.70 -7.09 5.00
CA ASP A 215 4.71 -7.85 4.31
C ASP A 215 6.08 -7.71 4.99
N ALA A 216 6.91 -8.74 4.93
CA ALA A 216 8.29 -8.67 5.38
C ALA A 216 9.17 -9.57 4.54
N TYR A 217 10.32 -9.03 4.10
CA TYR A 217 11.37 -9.80 3.46
C TYR A 217 12.44 -10.15 4.48
N ILE A 218 12.76 -11.42 4.53
CA ILE A 218 13.70 -11.98 5.50
C ILE A 218 14.78 -12.74 4.76
N GLU A 219 16.04 -12.41 5.03
CA GLU A 219 17.18 -13.19 4.59
C GLU A 219 17.67 -14.09 5.73
N LEU A 220 17.72 -15.39 5.47
CA LEU A 220 18.33 -16.39 6.33
C LEU A 220 19.69 -16.76 5.76
N THR A 221 20.75 -16.53 6.51
CA THR A 221 22.11 -16.98 6.19
C THR A 221 22.53 -18.08 7.15
N VAL A 222 22.98 -19.20 6.59
CA VAL A 222 23.54 -20.33 7.35
C VAL A 222 24.98 -20.53 6.93
N GLN A 223 25.88 -20.51 7.92
CA GLN A 223 27.30 -20.78 7.74
C GLN A 223 27.69 -22.09 8.42
N GLY A 224 28.44 -22.90 7.73
CA GLY A 224 28.94 -24.17 8.20
C GLY A 224 30.45 -24.32 7.97
N ARG A 225 30.88 -25.52 7.60
CA ARG A 225 32.30 -25.81 7.32
C ARG A 225 32.42 -26.82 6.18
N SER A 226 33.18 -26.47 5.15
CA SER A 226 33.46 -27.37 4.05
C SER A 226 34.33 -28.58 4.46
N ALA A 227 34.09 -29.69 3.83
CA ALA A 227 34.91 -30.91 3.91
C ALA A 227 34.68 -31.77 2.65
N HIS A 228 35.54 -32.77 2.46
CA HIS A 228 35.35 -33.75 1.40
C HIS A 228 34.10 -34.58 1.66
N SER A 229 33.24 -34.77 0.64
CA SER A 229 31.94 -35.47 0.77
C SER A 229 32.08 -36.92 1.27
N GLY A 230 33.23 -37.58 1.06
CA GLY A 230 33.52 -38.91 1.60
C GLY A 230 33.80 -38.94 3.11
N ARG A 231 33.94 -37.77 3.76
CA ARG A 231 34.08 -37.62 5.22
C ARG A 231 33.19 -36.46 5.71
N PRO A 232 31.86 -36.59 5.60
CA PRO A 232 30.96 -35.48 5.87
C PRO A 232 30.98 -35.04 7.34
N SER A 233 31.37 -35.92 8.27
CA SER A 233 31.57 -35.60 9.70
C SER A 233 32.67 -34.57 9.98
N ASP A 234 33.64 -34.42 9.06
CA ASP A 234 34.70 -33.41 9.19
C ASP A 234 34.16 -32.01 8.85
N GLY A 235 33.05 -31.91 8.14
CA GLY A 235 32.38 -30.67 7.77
C GLY A 235 31.17 -30.34 8.64
N ARG A 236 30.52 -29.24 8.30
CA ARG A 236 29.21 -28.82 8.86
C ARG A 236 28.37 -28.32 7.69
N ASN A 237 27.35 -29.09 7.35
CA ASN A 237 26.58 -28.87 6.12
C ASN A 237 25.51 -27.77 6.32
N ALA A 238 25.74 -26.59 5.75
CA ALA A 238 24.85 -25.45 5.84
C ALA A 238 23.51 -25.69 5.14
N ILE A 239 23.48 -26.42 4.01
CA ILE A 239 22.24 -26.78 3.31
C ILE A 239 21.39 -27.70 4.19
N SER A 240 22.00 -28.68 4.85
CA SER A 240 21.28 -29.57 5.77
C SER A 240 20.72 -28.84 6.99
N ALA A 241 21.43 -27.81 7.50
CA ALA A 241 20.92 -26.97 8.57
C ALA A 241 19.77 -26.04 8.07
N ALA A 242 19.94 -25.40 6.92
CA ALA A 242 18.88 -24.59 6.29
C ALA A 242 17.61 -25.39 6.02
N SER A 243 17.71 -26.64 5.56
CA SER A 243 16.54 -27.50 5.33
C SER A 243 15.72 -27.77 6.58
N LYS A 244 16.38 -27.88 7.76
CA LYS A 244 15.69 -28.03 9.06
C LYS A 244 14.96 -26.74 9.45
N ILE A 245 15.58 -25.59 9.20
CA ILE A 245 14.96 -24.28 9.47
C ILE A 245 13.77 -24.08 8.55
N ILE A 246 13.88 -24.42 7.26
CA ILE A 246 12.76 -24.40 6.32
C ILE A 246 11.61 -25.28 6.81
N ALA A 247 11.90 -26.45 7.39
CA ALA A 247 10.86 -27.31 7.94
C ALA A 247 10.11 -26.64 9.12
N LEU A 248 10.80 -25.87 9.98
CA LEU A 248 10.17 -25.08 11.05
C LEU A 248 9.27 -23.98 10.46
N ILE A 249 9.73 -23.28 9.42
CA ILE A 249 8.97 -22.24 8.72
C ILE A 249 7.70 -22.84 8.08
N LEU A 250 7.82 -23.99 7.42
CA LEU A 250 6.66 -24.67 6.80
C LEU A 250 5.67 -25.19 7.84
N ALA A 251 6.15 -25.65 8.99
CA ALA A 251 5.28 -26.04 10.10
C ALA A 251 4.50 -24.83 10.68
N ASP A 252 5.17 -23.67 10.83
CA ASP A 252 4.50 -22.44 11.22
C ASP A 252 3.52 -21.95 10.17
N HIS A 253 3.87 -22.03 8.88
CA HIS A 253 2.94 -21.74 7.77
C HIS A 253 1.65 -22.58 7.90
N ALA A 254 1.79 -23.88 8.11
CA ALA A 254 0.63 -24.77 8.28
C ALA A 254 -0.22 -24.39 9.50
N ARG A 255 0.41 -23.99 10.62
CA ARG A 255 -0.27 -23.48 11.82
C ARG A 255 -1.06 -22.20 11.52
N LEU A 256 -0.48 -21.26 10.78
CA LEU A 256 -1.13 -20.01 10.38
C LEU A 256 -2.34 -20.29 9.48
N GLN A 257 -2.21 -21.18 8.49
CA GLN A 257 -3.29 -21.52 7.58
C GLN A 257 -4.49 -22.21 8.25
N ALA A 258 -4.28 -22.80 9.43
CA ALA A 258 -5.37 -23.38 10.22
C ALA A 258 -6.23 -22.32 10.95
N ASN A 259 -5.77 -21.06 11.03
CA ASN A 259 -6.43 -19.96 11.72
C ASN A 259 -6.71 -18.81 10.74
N GLN A 260 -7.80 -18.96 10.00
CA GLN A 260 -8.22 -17.97 9.00
C GLN A 260 -8.95 -16.80 9.68
N ASP A 261 -8.51 -15.58 9.39
CA ASP A 261 -9.29 -14.37 9.64
C ASP A 261 -10.34 -14.21 8.55
N ALA A 262 -11.56 -13.82 8.94
CA ALA A 262 -12.67 -13.73 7.99
C ALA A 262 -12.49 -12.63 6.92
N LEU A 263 -11.72 -11.59 7.24
CA LEU A 263 -11.50 -10.44 6.35
C LEU A 263 -10.19 -10.57 5.55
N LEU A 264 -9.10 -11.01 6.22
CA LEU A 264 -7.74 -10.95 5.68
C LEU A 264 -7.15 -12.33 5.34
N GLY A 265 -7.88 -13.41 5.62
CA GLY A 265 -7.36 -14.77 5.48
C GLY A 265 -6.33 -15.07 6.57
N ALA A 266 -5.15 -15.58 6.21
CA ALA A 266 -4.10 -15.92 7.17
C ALA A 266 -2.76 -15.31 6.78
N GLY A 267 -1.91 -15.08 7.77
CA GLY A 267 -0.50 -14.84 7.53
C GLY A 267 0.14 -16.03 6.81
N SER A 268 1.18 -15.80 6.06
CA SER A 268 1.80 -16.86 5.25
C SER A 268 3.31 -16.69 5.16
N TRP A 269 3.98 -17.82 4.92
CA TRP A 269 5.39 -17.86 4.58
C TRP A 269 5.56 -18.35 3.16
N ASN A 270 6.44 -17.73 2.39
CA ASN A 270 6.89 -18.18 1.08
C ASN A 270 8.41 -18.23 1.05
N ILE A 271 8.97 -19.38 0.66
CA ILE A 271 10.40 -19.50 0.39
C ILE A 271 10.61 -19.14 -1.07
N GLY A 272 11.04 -17.91 -1.34
CA GLY A 272 11.15 -17.39 -2.70
C GLY A 272 12.41 -17.85 -3.44
N ARG A 273 13.53 -17.97 -2.71
CA ARG A 273 14.82 -18.33 -3.30
C ARG A 273 15.71 -19.04 -2.28
N ILE A 274 16.53 -19.98 -2.76
CA ILE A 274 17.56 -20.65 -1.97
C ILE A 274 18.82 -20.81 -2.81
N GLU A 275 19.98 -20.54 -2.21
CA GLU A 275 21.30 -20.74 -2.82
C GLU A 275 22.26 -21.35 -1.80
N GLY A 276 23.18 -22.20 -2.22
CA GLY A 276 24.21 -22.72 -1.32
C GLY A 276 25.03 -23.86 -1.88
N GLY A 277 26.24 -24.00 -1.35
CA GLY A 277 27.23 -25.00 -1.69
C GLY A 277 27.87 -24.83 -3.07
N ASP A 278 29.07 -25.38 -3.25
CA ASP A 278 29.92 -25.21 -4.45
C ASP A 278 29.93 -26.43 -5.35
N GLY A 279 29.45 -27.59 -4.87
CA GLY A 279 29.44 -28.81 -5.66
C GLY A 279 29.21 -30.08 -4.86
N THR A 280 28.90 -31.18 -5.58
CA THR A 280 28.46 -32.47 -5.01
C THR A 280 29.55 -33.22 -4.24
N SER A 281 30.83 -32.94 -4.51
CA SER A 281 31.96 -33.61 -3.84
C SER A 281 32.39 -32.92 -2.55
N MET A 282 31.71 -31.86 -2.11
CA MET A 282 32.01 -31.08 -0.93
C MET A 282 30.80 -30.97 0.01
N VAL A 283 31.08 -30.84 1.31
CA VAL A 283 30.09 -30.42 2.29
C VAL A 283 29.85 -28.92 2.09
N ALA A 284 28.61 -28.51 1.94
CA ALA A 284 28.26 -27.10 1.75
C ALA A 284 28.63 -26.24 2.98
N ALA A 285 29.45 -25.24 2.78
CA ALA A 285 29.89 -24.32 3.83
C ALA A 285 28.92 -23.16 4.06
N ASP A 286 28.08 -22.85 3.10
CA ASP A 286 27.09 -21.76 3.18
C ASP A 286 25.76 -22.16 2.56
N CYS A 287 24.70 -21.47 3.00
CA CYS A 287 23.39 -21.49 2.38
C CYS A 287 22.64 -20.21 2.73
N ARG A 288 22.00 -19.58 1.75
CA ARG A 288 21.14 -18.41 1.90
C ARG A 288 19.74 -18.73 1.45
N VAL A 289 18.74 -18.18 2.13
CA VAL A 289 17.33 -18.35 1.81
C VAL A 289 16.65 -16.99 1.91
N TRP A 290 15.91 -16.61 0.86
CA TRP A 290 15.10 -15.40 0.83
C TRP A 290 13.63 -15.76 0.99
N ILE A 291 12.98 -15.09 1.94
CA ILE A 291 11.69 -15.47 2.48
C ILE A 291 10.78 -14.25 2.48
N ASP A 292 9.55 -14.43 1.99
CA ASP A 292 8.43 -13.50 2.14
C ASP A 292 7.54 -13.97 3.30
N ARG A 293 7.18 -13.06 4.20
CA ARG A 293 6.27 -13.30 5.32
C ARG A 293 5.12 -12.30 5.29
N ARG A 294 3.92 -12.76 4.92
CA ARG A 294 2.73 -11.92 5.00
C ARG A 294 2.23 -11.83 6.42
N LEU A 295 2.26 -10.59 6.95
CA LEU A 295 1.96 -10.27 8.35
C LEU A 295 0.46 -10.04 8.54
N MET A 296 -0.07 -10.46 9.68
CA MET A 296 -1.40 -10.03 10.12
C MET A 296 -1.28 -8.69 10.88
N PRO A 297 -2.36 -7.88 10.95
CA PRO A 297 -2.36 -6.67 11.77
C PRO A 297 -1.91 -6.94 13.20
N GLY A 298 -0.98 -6.12 13.69
CA GLY A 298 -0.38 -6.27 15.02
C GLY A 298 0.80 -7.24 15.10
N GLU A 299 1.12 -8.00 14.05
CA GLU A 299 2.37 -8.77 13.98
C GLU A 299 3.56 -7.85 13.64
N ASN A 300 4.73 -8.19 14.19
CA ASN A 300 6.01 -7.52 13.95
C ASN A 300 7.03 -8.54 13.43
N ALA A 301 7.66 -8.23 12.30
CA ALA A 301 8.58 -9.15 11.63
C ALA A 301 9.81 -9.49 12.49
N HIS A 302 10.34 -8.52 13.24
CA HIS A 302 11.49 -8.75 14.11
C HIS A 302 11.16 -9.68 15.29
N GLU A 303 9.95 -9.59 15.85
CA GLU A 303 9.49 -10.50 16.91
C GLU A 303 9.29 -11.92 16.37
N ILE A 304 8.73 -12.05 15.16
CA ILE A 304 8.55 -13.34 14.47
C ILE A 304 9.91 -13.99 14.22
N VAL A 305 10.87 -13.24 13.70
CA VAL A 305 12.24 -13.71 13.45
C VAL A 305 12.94 -14.09 14.76
N ALA A 306 12.77 -13.31 15.84
CA ALA A 306 13.32 -13.61 17.15
C ALA A 306 12.77 -14.94 17.72
N ALA A 307 11.47 -15.18 17.54
CA ALA A 307 10.81 -16.43 17.92
C ALA A 307 11.35 -17.62 17.12
N LEU A 308 11.50 -17.47 15.79
CA LEU A 308 12.07 -18.50 14.93
C LEU A 308 13.53 -18.80 15.31
N ALA A 309 14.34 -17.77 15.56
CA ALA A 309 15.71 -17.94 16.04
C ALA A 309 15.78 -18.65 17.41
N ALA A 310 14.80 -18.43 18.30
CA ALA A 310 14.70 -19.16 19.55
C ALA A 310 14.40 -20.66 19.32
N GLN A 311 13.54 -20.99 18.36
CA GLN A 311 13.28 -22.39 17.97
C GLN A 311 14.53 -23.05 17.38
N VAL A 312 15.26 -22.35 16.51
CA VAL A 312 16.54 -22.83 15.93
C VAL A 312 17.51 -23.22 17.03
N ARG A 313 17.65 -22.35 18.07
CA ARG A 313 18.49 -22.66 19.24
C ARG A 313 17.96 -23.84 20.06
N HIS A 314 16.65 -23.90 20.29
CA HIS A 314 16.03 -25.01 21.03
C HIS A 314 16.30 -26.36 20.37
N GLU A 315 16.13 -26.42 19.06
CA GLU A 315 16.40 -27.62 18.23
C GLU A 315 17.89 -27.86 18.00
N LYS A 316 18.77 -27.00 18.54
CA LYS A 316 20.23 -27.06 18.40
C LYS A 316 20.70 -27.12 16.94
N ILE A 317 19.98 -26.46 16.02
CA ILE A 317 20.36 -26.40 14.61
C ILE A 317 21.58 -25.51 14.44
N ASP A 318 21.71 -24.44 15.20
CA ASP A 318 22.83 -23.50 15.31
C ASP A 318 23.93 -23.97 16.26
N SER A 319 24.21 -25.25 16.28
CA SER A 319 25.22 -25.86 17.17
C SER A 319 26.32 -26.53 16.37
N ASP A 320 27.37 -27.00 17.07
CA ASP A 320 28.49 -27.77 16.50
C ASP A 320 29.16 -27.06 15.30
N GLY A 321 29.28 -25.71 15.36
CA GLY A 321 29.94 -24.90 14.33
C GLY A 321 29.06 -24.48 13.15
N ILE A 322 27.75 -24.68 13.25
CA ILE A 322 26.77 -24.00 12.40
C ILE A 322 26.43 -22.63 13.01
N VAL A 323 26.48 -21.59 12.20
CA VAL A 323 26.04 -20.24 12.55
C VAL A 323 24.82 -19.86 11.71
N VAL A 324 23.76 -19.37 12.37
CA VAL A 324 22.51 -18.97 11.74
C VAL A 324 22.26 -17.49 11.99
N THR A 325 22.00 -16.74 10.96
CA THR A 325 21.65 -15.32 11.02
C THR A 325 20.36 -15.08 10.25
N PHE A 326 19.48 -14.28 10.82
CA PHE A 326 18.28 -13.77 10.16
C PHE A 326 18.41 -12.25 10.07
N GLU A 327 18.01 -11.71 8.94
CA GLU A 327 17.93 -10.27 8.71
C GLU A 327 16.54 -9.95 8.14
N VAL A 328 15.82 -9.00 8.75
CA VAL A 328 14.61 -8.41 8.16
C VAL A 328 15.07 -7.27 7.27
N THR A 329 15.02 -7.48 5.96
CA THR A 329 15.50 -6.51 4.97
C THR A 329 14.43 -5.50 4.58
N MET A 330 13.15 -5.88 4.71
CA MET A 330 11.98 -5.03 4.50
C MET A 330 10.87 -5.45 5.46
N GLU A 331 10.10 -4.49 5.97
CA GLU A 331 8.86 -4.72 6.69
C GLU A 331 7.86 -3.64 6.30
N MET A 332 6.65 -4.03 5.95
CA MET A 332 5.49 -3.19 5.75
C MET A 332 4.39 -3.70 6.67
N PRO A 333 3.95 -2.94 7.70
CA PRO A 333 2.99 -3.45 8.66
C PRO A 333 1.59 -3.57 8.08
N GLY A 334 0.82 -4.57 8.53
CA GLY A 334 -0.62 -4.63 8.28
C GLY A 334 -1.39 -3.74 9.25
N PHE A 335 -2.62 -3.39 8.90
CA PHE A 335 -3.52 -2.63 9.77
C PHE A 335 -4.95 -3.18 9.74
N ARG A 336 -5.75 -2.75 10.74
CA ARG A 336 -7.19 -3.02 10.77
C ARG A 336 -7.95 -1.89 11.46
N THR A 337 -8.82 -1.23 10.71
CA THR A 337 -9.78 -0.25 11.23
C THR A 337 -11.11 -0.93 11.56
N GLY A 338 -11.73 -0.55 12.66
CA GLY A 338 -13.03 -1.11 13.06
C GLY A 338 -14.13 -0.77 12.06
N ALA A 339 -14.94 -1.75 11.68
CA ALA A 339 -16.04 -1.55 10.72
C ALA A 339 -17.08 -0.47 11.15
N GLN A 340 -17.12 -0.13 12.43
CA GLN A 340 -18.00 0.92 12.98
C GLN A 340 -17.32 2.30 13.07
N SER A 341 -16.09 2.43 12.56
CA SER A 341 -15.38 3.70 12.52
C SER A 341 -16.11 4.72 11.63
N SER A 342 -16.08 6.00 12.03
CA SER A 342 -16.72 7.09 11.28
C SER A 342 -16.24 7.17 9.83
N VAL A 343 -14.94 6.95 9.59
CA VAL A 343 -14.38 6.97 8.23
C VAL A 343 -14.96 5.86 7.36
N VAL A 344 -15.18 4.66 7.90
CA VAL A 344 -15.79 3.55 7.16
C VAL A 344 -17.23 3.88 6.78
N ALA A 345 -18.03 4.30 7.76
CA ALA A 345 -19.42 4.67 7.54
C ALA A 345 -19.56 5.83 6.52
N ALA A 346 -18.70 6.86 6.66
CA ALA A 346 -18.70 8.01 5.75
C ALA A 346 -18.30 7.60 4.32
N THR A 347 -17.31 6.71 4.15
CA THR A 347 -16.87 6.26 2.83
C THR A 347 -17.95 5.45 2.12
N VAL A 348 -18.58 4.48 2.81
CA VAL A 348 -19.68 3.69 2.24
C VAL A 348 -20.83 4.60 1.78
N ALA A 349 -21.25 5.55 2.63
CA ALA A 349 -22.31 6.49 2.28
C ALA A 349 -21.92 7.44 1.13
N ALA A 350 -20.69 7.95 1.15
CA ALA A 350 -20.18 8.85 0.12
C ALA A 350 -20.09 8.16 -1.25
N THR A 351 -19.67 6.90 -1.31
CA THR A 351 -19.56 6.14 -2.57
C THR A 351 -20.91 6.03 -3.27
N ALA A 352 -21.96 5.66 -2.55
CA ALA A 352 -23.30 5.58 -3.11
C ALA A 352 -23.80 6.95 -3.63
N GLN A 353 -23.53 8.03 -2.90
CA GLN A 353 -23.99 9.38 -3.26
C GLN A 353 -23.14 10.03 -4.35
N ALA A 354 -21.86 9.61 -4.50
CA ALA A 354 -20.98 10.06 -5.58
C ALA A 354 -21.25 9.38 -6.93
N GLY A 355 -22.12 8.37 -6.96
CA GLY A 355 -22.47 7.61 -8.17
C GLY A 355 -21.71 6.29 -8.33
N GLY A 356 -20.97 5.84 -7.31
CA GLY A 356 -20.22 4.58 -7.32
C GLY A 356 -21.06 3.33 -6.98
N GLY A 357 -22.37 3.51 -6.77
CA GLY A 357 -23.23 2.40 -6.38
C GLY A 357 -23.08 1.99 -4.91
N GLU A 358 -23.44 0.74 -4.60
CA GLU A 358 -23.30 0.19 -3.24
C GLU A 358 -21.86 -0.22 -2.98
N SER A 359 -21.18 0.50 -2.08
CA SER A 359 -19.82 0.13 -1.66
C SER A 359 -19.87 -1.02 -0.66
N THR A 360 -19.04 -2.02 -0.90
CA THR A 360 -18.84 -3.15 0.03
C THR A 360 -17.67 -2.88 0.95
N ILE A 361 -17.73 -3.41 2.18
CA ILE A 361 -16.58 -3.42 3.09
C ILE A 361 -15.74 -4.66 2.80
N GLY A 362 -14.44 -4.48 2.66
CA GLY A 362 -13.50 -5.54 2.34
C GLY A 362 -12.21 -5.49 3.12
N GLY A 363 -11.39 -6.50 2.88
CA GLY A 363 -10.01 -6.59 3.36
C GLY A 363 -9.06 -6.89 2.22
N TRP A 364 -7.81 -6.50 2.38
CA TRP A 364 -6.79 -6.61 1.35
C TRP A 364 -5.70 -7.61 1.74
N SER A 365 -5.34 -8.48 0.82
CA SER A 365 -4.21 -9.41 1.02
C SER A 365 -2.85 -8.80 0.68
N ALA A 366 -2.84 -7.65 0.01
CA ALA A 366 -1.66 -6.84 -0.26
C ALA A 366 -1.29 -5.99 0.97
N ALA A 367 -0.08 -5.46 0.99
CA ALA A 367 0.39 -4.46 1.94
C ALA A 367 0.33 -3.07 1.28
N CYS A 368 0.38 -2.01 2.07
CA CYS A 368 0.54 -0.63 1.62
C CYS A 368 1.11 0.25 2.74
N ASP A 369 1.55 1.44 2.40
CA ASP A 369 2.10 2.43 3.33
C ASP A 369 1.15 2.81 4.49
N GLY A 370 -0.15 2.59 4.32
CA GLY A 370 -1.16 2.86 5.34
C GLY A 370 -0.96 2.13 6.66
N GLY A 371 -0.31 0.95 6.63
CA GLY A 371 0.03 0.21 7.83
C GLY A 371 1.00 0.94 8.76
N PHE A 372 1.90 1.75 8.21
CA PHE A 372 2.78 2.61 9.00
C PHE A 372 2.02 3.75 9.68
N ILE A 373 1.03 4.34 9.01
CA ILE A 373 0.21 5.41 9.58
C ILE A 373 -0.59 4.90 10.78
N ASP A 374 -1.21 3.73 10.65
CA ASP A 374 -1.94 3.10 11.77
C ASP A 374 -1.01 2.72 12.92
N ARG A 375 0.11 2.04 12.64
CA ARG A 375 1.03 1.53 13.66
C ARG A 375 1.78 2.65 14.41
N GLU A 376 2.34 3.61 13.70
CA GLU A 376 3.25 4.60 14.27
C GLU A 376 2.52 5.83 14.84
N PHE A 377 1.35 6.17 14.27
CA PHE A 377 0.62 7.39 14.65
C PHE A 377 -0.76 7.10 15.26
N GLY A 378 -1.24 5.85 15.20
CA GLY A 378 -2.56 5.47 15.73
C GLY A 378 -3.72 6.12 14.99
N ILE A 379 -3.53 6.54 13.75
CA ILE A 379 -4.56 7.17 12.92
C ILE A 379 -5.39 6.08 12.25
N PRO A 380 -6.72 6.01 12.47
CA PRO A 380 -7.57 5.04 11.80
C PRO A 380 -7.44 5.12 10.28
N THR A 381 -7.02 4.03 9.64
CA THR A 381 -6.66 4.00 8.22
C THR A 381 -7.60 3.09 7.43
N ILE A 382 -7.99 3.52 6.24
CA ILE A 382 -8.69 2.72 5.23
C ILE A 382 -7.96 2.82 3.89
N VAL A 383 -8.21 1.85 3.01
CA VAL A 383 -7.83 1.95 1.59
C VAL A 383 -9.10 2.15 0.77
N PHE A 384 -9.09 3.13 -0.11
CA PHE A 384 -10.19 3.41 -1.02
C PHE A 384 -9.68 4.18 -2.24
N GLY A 385 -9.88 3.65 -3.42
CA GLY A 385 -9.50 4.36 -4.65
C GLY A 385 -10.04 3.69 -5.91
N PRO A 386 -9.84 4.37 -7.06
CA PRO A 386 -10.28 3.89 -8.37
C PRO A 386 -9.33 2.83 -8.90
N GLY A 387 -9.85 1.92 -9.72
CA GLY A 387 -9.09 0.88 -10.39
C GLY A 387 -9.08 -0.45 -9.64
N ASP A 388 -8.75 -1.50 -10.38
CA ASP A 388 -8.76 -2.89 -9.93
C ASP A 388 -7.32 -3.40 -9.75
N LEU A 389 -6.90 -3.59 -8.50
CA LEU A 389 -5.59 -4.12 -8.15
C LEU A 389 -5.30 -5.47 -8.83
N ASN A 390 -6.28 -6.37 -8.86
CA ASN A 390 -6.05 -7.75 -9.23
C ASN A 390 -5.94 -7.96 -10.75
N HIS A 391 -6.59 -7.10 -11.55
CA HIS A 391 -6.70 -7.28 -12.99
C HIS A 391 -6.06 -6.17 -13.80
N GLN A 392 -5.66 -5.07 -13.17
CA GLN A 392 -5.07 -3.91 -13.85
C GLN A 392 -3.68 -3.55 -13.32
N ALA A 393 -3.49 -3.46 -11.99
CA ALA A 393 -2.20 -3.11 -11.42
C ALA A 393 -1.10 -4.07 -11.87
N HIS A 394 0.07 -3.53 -12.21
CA HIS A 394 1.26 -4.26 -12.67
C HIS A 394 1.08 -5.04 -13.99
N GLN A 395 -0.07 -4.88 -14.67
CA GLN A 395 -0.33 -5.58 -15.93
C GLN A 395 0.15 -4.76 -17.14
N ILE A 396 0.30 -5.45 -18.27
CA ILE A 396 0.46 -4.83 -19.59
C ILE A 396 -0.88 -4.15 -19.95
N ASP A 397 -0.81 -2.97 -20.58
CA ASP A 397 -1.97 -2.16 -20.91
C ASP A 397 -2.83 -1.80 -19.69
N GLU A 398 -2.15 -1.59 -18.54
CA GLU A 398 -2.78 -1.09 -17.32
C GLU A 398 -3.67 0.10 -17.62
N SER A 399 -4.87 0.11 -17.03
CA SER A 399 -5.84 1.17 -17.29
C SER A 399 -6.83 1.34 -16.15
N VAL A 400 -7.34 2.54 -15.96
CA VAL A 400 -8.34 2.88 -14.95
C VAL A 400 -9.63 3.38 -15.62
N SER A 401 -10.78 3.16 -14.97
CA SER A 401 -12.07 3.74 -15.39
C SER A 401 -12.10 5.23 -15.09
N VAL A 402 -12.40 6.04 -16.09
CA VAL A 402 -12.58 7.49 -15.92
C VAL A 402 -13.77 7.80 -15.03
N THR A 403 -14.83 7.01 -15.13
CA THR A 403 -15.99 7.09 -14.23
C THR A 403 -15.58 6.86 -12.77
N GLU A 404 -14.75 5.84 -12.48
CA GLU A 404 -14.25 5.57 -11.13
C GLU A 404 -13.34 6.68 -10.62
N LEU A 405 -12.49 7.27 -11.46
CA LEU A 405 -11.67 8.43 -11.10
C LEU A 405 -12.54 9.59 -10.60
N VAL A 406 -13.62 9.93 -11.32
CA VAL A 406 -14.56 10.98 -10.93
C VAL A 406 -15.28 10.63 -9.63
N VAL A 407 -15.72 9.38 -9.48
CA VAL A 407 -16.36 8.91 -8.25
C VAL A 407 -15.42 9.01 -7.07
N ALA A 408 -14.19 8.54 -7.20
CA ALA A 408 -13.18 8.62 -6.12
C ALA A 408 -12.92 10.06 -5.69
N ALA A 409 -12.74 10.98 -6.63
CA ALA A 409 -12.55 12.41 -6.32
C ALA A 409 -13.76 12.99 -5.56
N ARG A 410 -14.99 12.64 -5.97
CA ARG A 410 -16.20 13.05 -5.27
C ARG A 410 -16.31 12.46 -3.86
N VAL A 411 -15.95 11.20 -3.69
CA VAL A 411 -15.90 10.55 -2.37
C VAL A 411 -14.89 11.27 -1.47
N TYR A 412 -13.67 11.55 -1.93
CA TYR A 412 -12.67 12.26 -1.15
C TYR A 412 -13.14 13.65 -0.73
N ALA A 413 -13.81 14.39 -1.63
CA ALA A 413 -14.41 15.68 -1.28
C ALA A 413 -15.48 15.54 -0.19
N LEU A 414 -16.39 14.56 -0.33
CA LEU A 414 -17.41 14.29 0.67
C LEU A 414 -16.82 13.87 2.03
N LEU A 415 -15.74 13.10 2.03
CA LEU A 415 -15.05 12.72 3.27
C LEU A 415 -14.47 13.95 3.99
N CYS A 416 -13.85 14.88 3.27
CA CYS A 416 -13.39 16.13 3.85
C CYS A 416 -14.56 16.92 4.48
N LEU A 417 -15.66 17.11 3.75
CA LEU A 417 -16.80 17.87 4.23
C LEU A 417 -17.49 17.23 5.44
N ARG A 418 -17.52 15.90 5.54
CA ARG A 418 -18.26 15.17 6.58
C ARG A 418 -17.45 14.81 7.81
N LEU A 419 -16.15 14.48 7.62
CA LEU A 419 -15.31 14.06 8.74
C LEU A 419 -14.56 15.23 9.37
N VAL A 420 -14.17 16.23 8.56
CA VAL A 420 -13.53 17.43 9.04
C VAL A 420 -14.57 18.52 9.35
N GLY A 421 -15.60 18.62 8.50
CA GLY A 421 -16.65 19.63 8.62
C GLY A 421 -16.26 21.01 8.08
N GLU A 422 -17.25 21.91 8.03
CA GLU A 422 -17.02 23.30 7.69
C GLU A 422 -16.61 24.09 8.94
N ALA A 423 -15.71 25.08 8.78
CA ALA A 423 -15.38 25.98 9.87
C ALA A 423 -16.62 26.80 10.27
N ALA A 424 -16.81 27.00 11.57
CA ALA A 424 -17.84 27.92 12.03
C ALA A 424 -17.54 29.34 11.53
N ALA A 425 -18.54 30.03 10.99
CA ALA A 425 -18.42 31.38 10.44
C ALA A 425 -18.10 32.43 11.51
#